data_101458d7d262a1f2a63b6e47cbbcd6c0
#
_entry.id   101458d7d262a1f2a63b6e47cbbcd6c0
#
_cell.length_a   1.000
_cell.length_b   1.000
_cell.length_c   1.000
_cell.angle_alpha   90.00
_cell.angle_beta   90.00
_cell.angle_gamma   90.00
#
_symmetry.space_group_name_H-M   'P 1'
#
loop_
_entity.id
_entity.type
_entity.pdbx_description
1 polymer ?
#
loop_
_entity_poly.entity_id
_entity_poly.type
_entity_poly.pdbx_seq_one_letter_code
_entity_poly.pdbx_strand_id
1 'polypeptide(L)'
;ARHGYQDRFNDVIEKWYIANFVQDTNIDHGQYGYPTIHLRGLTPQHTASSFPFSESDSVHQYAAEYYDLKATGRHGKLAISLKGSPTIRVIGNDPYQAANEWWSNRYDNMDSTLTRSFDLTSLKGRQATLQFAAWFDLERDYDYAFAEVSTDGANWTTLKGSATTDSNPNGANWGHGYTGTSGGGNTPQWIQESVDLTPYAGKKIQIRFEEVTDDAVNLQGFAINQVQIPELHFQDAGSSDNRWVSNGFIRSNNILPEHYEMQALIYQGQNFSVSRVSVDLATGQGTLIVPEFGTKVTRVILIVSAYAAETTLLAHYQIDAHIA
;
A
#
# COMPACT_ATOMS: atom_id res chain seq x y z
N ALA A 1 -4.76 24.78 -12.34
CA ALA A 1 -5.71 25.19 -11.31
C ALA A 1 -7.06 25.58 -11.93
N ARG A 2 -8.02 24.64 -12.03
CA ARG A 2 -9.35 24.86 -12.65
C ARG A 2 -10.25 25.87 -11.90
N HIS A 3 -9.89 26.24 -10.67
CA HIS A 3 -10.72 27.11 -9.81
C HIS A 3 -9.95 28.26 -9.15
N GLY A 4 -8.80 28.67 -9.72
CA GLY A 4 -8.03 29.81 -9.20
C GLY A 4 -7.16 29.50 -7.96
N TYR A 5 -7.15 28.28 -7.46
CA TYR A 5 -6.26 27.87 -6.39
C TYR A 5 -4.84 27.68 -6.94
N GLN A 6 -3.86 28.28 -6.30
CA GLN A 6 -2.44 28.16 -6.66
C GLN A 6 -1.76 26.99 -5.92
N ASP A 7 -2.34 26.53 -4.82
CA ASP A 7 -1.81 25.44 -3.99
C ASP A 7 -1.95 24.10 -4.71
N ARG A 8 -0.91 23.26 -4.63
CA ARG A 8 -0.97 21.87 -5.01
C ARG A 8 -1.73 21.09 -3.93
N PHE A 9 -2.13 19.86 -4.26
CA PHE A 9 -2.84 18.99 -3.32
C PHE A 9 -2.08 18.79 -1.99
N ASN A 10 -0.79 18.53 -2.06
CA ASN A 10 0.04 18.37 -0.85
C ASN A 10 0.09 19.66 -0.02
N ASP A 11 0.21 20.83 -0.63
CA ASP A 11 0.20 22.11 0.10
C ASP A 11 -1.10 22.31 0.89
N VAL A 12 -2.23 21.86 0.35
CA VAL A 12 -3.54 21.92 1.03
C VAL A 12 -3.59 20.95 2.21
N ILE A 13 -3.15 19.71 2.02
CA ILE A 13 -3.12 18.68 3.08
C ILE A 13 -2.19 19.09 4.22
N GLU A 14 -1.01 19.62 3.92
CA GLU A 14 -0.07 20.09 4.93
C GLU A 14 -0.66 21.20 5.80
N LYS A 15 -1.34 22.18 5.18
CA LYS A 15 -2.07 23.23 5.91
C LYS A 15 -3.22 22.64 6.74
N TRP A 16 -3.88 21.60 6.21
CA TRP A 16 -4.96 20.91 6.90
C TRP A 16 -4.47 20.18 8.17
N TYR A 17 -3.31 19.54 8.15
CA TYR A 17 -2.73 18.95 9.36
C TYR A 17 -2.45 20.01 10.43
N ILE A 18 -1.93 21.17 10.05
CA ILE A 18 -1.74 22.29 10.99
C ILE A 18 -3.10 22.76 11.52
N ALA A 19 -4.10 22.94 10.65
CA ALA A 19 -5.44 23.37 11.04
C ALA A 19 -6.13 22.39 12.02
N ASN A 20 -5.94 21.09 11.86
CA ASN A 20 -6.45 20.08 12.78
C ASN A 20 -5.90 20.23 14.20
N PHE A 21 -4.66 20.68 14.33
CA PHE A 21 -4.03 20.90 15.63
C PHE A 21 -4.34 22.30 16.21
N VAL A 22 -4.21 23.35 15.40
CA VAL A 22 -4.30 24.76 15.84
C VAL A 22 -5.73 25.20 16.05
N GLN A 23 -6.64 24.91 15.12
CA GLN A 23 -8.08 25.24 15.13
C GLN A 23 -8.39 26.73 15.40
N ASP A 24 -7.56 27.67 14.93
CA ASP A 24 -7.72 29.09 15.13
C ASP A 24 -7.82 29.85 13.79
N THR A 25 -8.99 30.44 13.55
CA THR A 25 -9.29 31.22 12.34
C THR A 25 -8.66 32.63 12.36
N ASN A 26 -8.06 33.08 13.46
CA ASN A 26 -7.40 34.40 13.56
C ASN A 26 -5.92 34.32 13.13
N ILE A 27 -5.37 33.13 12.99
CA ILE A 27 -3.96 32.95 12.64
C ILE A 27 -3.82 32.80 11.12
N ASP A 28 -2.86 33.54 10.56
CA ASP A 28 -2.41 33.49 9.17
C ASP A 28 -3.59 33.51 8.17
N HIS A 29 -4.41 34.58 8.28
CA HIS A 29 -5.62 34.78 7.44
C HIS A 29 -6.66 33.66 7.53
N GLY A 30 -6.69 32.89 8.61
CA GLY A 30 -7.67 31.84 8.86
C GLY A 30 -7.34 30.48 8.27
N GLN A 31 -6.16 30.32 7.66
CA GLN A 31 -5.81 29.06 6.99
C GLN A 31 -5.60 27.87 7.96
N TYR A 32 -5.46 28.14 9.28
CA TYR A 32 -5.26 27.12 10.31
C TYR A 32 -6.46 26.93 11.22
N GLY A 33 -7.67 27.17 10.71
CA GLY A 33 -8.90 26.99 11.47
C GLY A 33 -10.11 26.69 10.58
N TYR A 34 -11.23 26.40 11.23
CA TYR A 34 -12.49 26.04 10.58
C TYR A 34 -13.56 27.05 10.96
N PRO A 35 -14.06 27.90 10.04
CA PRO A 35 -15.01 28.96 10.39
C PRO A 35 -16.40 28.42 10.76
N THR A 36 -16.75 27.23 10.31
CA THR A 36 -18.13 26.65 10.45
C THR A 36 -18.17 25.30 11.16
N ILE A 37 -16.99 24.73 11.49
CA ILE A 37 -16.88 23.41 12.10
C ILE A 37 -16.07 23.53 13.39
N HIS A 38 -16.58 22.94 14.47
CA HIS A 38 -15.85 22.81 15.73
C HIS A 38 -15.42 21.36 15.90
N LEU A 39 -14.15 21.09 15.71
CA LEU A 39 -13.58 19.77 15.92
C LEU A 39 -13.16 19.60 17.39
N ARG A 40 -13.16 18.37 17.87
CA ARG A 40 -12.49 18.04 19.13
C ARG A 40 -11.00 18.36 18.99
N GLY A 41 -10.42 19.06 19.97
CA GLY A 41 -8.98 19.37 19.96
C GLY A 41 -8.14 18.10 19.84
N LEU A 42 -7.15 18.15 18.96
CA LEU A 42 -6.21 17.05 18.75
C LEU A 42 -5.18 17.05 19.91
N THR A 43 -4.96 15.88 20.48
CA THR A 43 -3.86 15.66 21.44
C THR A 43 -2.73 14.95 20.70
N PRO A 44 -1.49 15.47 20.74
CA PRO A 44 -0.34 14.77 20.16
C PRO A 44 -0.21 13.34 20.70
N GLN A 45 0.07 12.40 19.85
CA GLN A 45 0.24 10.99 20.20
C GLN A 45 1.50 10.79 21.06
N HIS A 46 2.54 11.58 20.80
CA HIS A 46 3.82 11.51 21.49
C HIS A 46 4.12 12.81 22.22
N THR A 47 4.71 12.72 23.41
CA THR A 47 5.18 13.87 24.19
C THR A 47 6.56 13.57 24.75
N ALA A 48 7.52 14.46 24.47
CA ALA A 48 8.86 14.38 25.03
C ALA A 48 9.23 15.68 25.74
N SER A 49 9.78 15.52 26.95
CA SER A 49 10.30 16.62 27.79
C SER A 49 11.72 16.34 28.29
N SER A 50 12.27 15.18 27.99
CA SER A 50 13.66 14.77 28.22
C SER A 50 14.36 14.46 26.89
N PHE A 51 15.64 14.85 26.77
CA PHE A 51 16.44 14.65 25.58
C PHE A 51 17.78 13.99 25.96
N PRO A 52 18.36 13.08 25.12
CA PRO A 52 17.88 12.73 23.79
C PRO A 52 16.54 11.97 23.85
N PHE A 53 15.70 12.17 22.81
CA PHE A 53 14.47 11.46 22.55
C PHE A 53 14.64 10.66 21.25
N SER A 54 14.11 9.46 21.20
CA SER A 54 14.18 8.57 20.03
C SER A 54 12.91 7.72 19.99
N GLU A 55 12.21 7.72 18.87
CA GLU A 55 10.96 6.98 18.67
C GLU A 55 10.92 6.37 17.27
N SER A 56 10.62 5.07 17.21
CA SER A 56 10.28 4.36 15.96
C SER A 56 8.77 4.28 15.86
N ASP A 57 8.21 4.76 14.76
CA ASP A 57 6.78 4.89 14.58
C ASP A 57 6.36 4.60 13.14
N SER A 58 5.05 4.69 12.89
CA SER A 58 4.47 4.54 11.57
C SER A 58 3.26 5.45 11.38
N VAL A 59 3.03 5.87 10.15
CA VAL A 59 1.87 6.68 9.78
C VAL A 59 1.17 6.07 8.57
N HIS A 60 -0.16 6.15 8.54
CA HIS A 60 -0.93 5.82 7.34
C HIS A 60 -0.63 6.82 6.23
N GLN A 61 -0.70 6.35 4.98
CA GLN A 61 -0.60 7.22 3.82
C GLN A 61 -1.69 8.32 3.89
N TYR A 62 -1.28 9.57 3.63
CA TYR A 62 -2.14 10.76 3.72
C TYR A 62 -2.74 11.00 5.12
N ALA A 63 -2.06 10.53 6.17
CA ALA A 63 -2.33 10.85 7.57
C ALA A 63 -1.17 11.60 8.21
N ALA A 64 -1.29 11.99 9.48
CA ALA A 64 -0.23 12.68 10.22
C ALA A 64 -0.14 12.22 11.67
N GLU A 65 1.10 12.05 12.14
CA GLU A 65 1.45 11.85 13.54
C GLU A 65 2.01 13.16 14.15
N TYR A 66 1.70 13.38 15.44
CA TYR A 66 2.04 14.62 16.12
C TYR A 66 2.89 14.35 17.36
N TYR A 67 4.01 15.07 17.45
CA TYR A 67 4.96 15.01 18.55
C TYR A 67 5.01 16.35 19.29
N ASP A 68 4.80 16.35 20.59
CA ASP A 68 4.87 17.53 21.47
C ASP A 68 6.22 17.55 22.21
N LEU A 69 7.18 18.30 21.70
CA LEU A 69 8.52 18.43 22.26
C LEU A 69 8.59 19.67 23.15
N LYS A 70 8.71 19.48 24.47
CA LYS A 70 8.69 20.55 25.49
C LYS A 70 10.06 20.79 26.07
N ALA A 71 10.41 22.06 26.21
CA ALA A 71 11.63 22.44 26.89
C ALA A 71 11.43 22.36 28.42
N THR A 72 12.24 21.55 29.09
CA THR A 72 12.25 21.41 30.54
C THR A 72 13.68 21.55 31.07
N GLY A 73 14.06 22.78 31.40
CA GLY A 73 15.32 23.08 32.12
C GLY A 73 16.62 22.95 31.33
N ARG A 74 16.66 22.33 30.18
CA ARG A 74 17.80 22.34 29.25
C ARG A 74 17.55 23.38 28.15
N HIS A 75 18.61 24.02 27.71
CA HIS A 75 18.56 25.02 26.64
C HIS A 75 19.71 24.83 25.68
N GLY A 76 19.46 25.12 24.42
CA GLY A 76 20.46 24.97 23.36
C GLY A 76 19.81 24.99 21.97
N LYS A 77 20.39 24.26 21.04
CA LYS A 77 19.80 24.01 19.74
C LYS A 77 19.14 22.64 19.78
N LEU A 78 17.82 22.57 19.58
CA LEU A 78 17.14 21.28 19.42
C LEU A 78 17.36 20.82 17.97
N ALA A 79 18.08 19.74 17.79
CA ALA A 79 18.22 19.06 16.52
C ALA A 79 17.22 17.90 16.46
N ILE A 80 16.38 17.90 15.42
CA ILE A 80 15.38 16.86 15.16
C ILE A 80 15.72 16.22 13.81
N SER A 81 15.79 14.90 13.75
CA SER A 81 15.98 14.17 12.50
C SER A 81 14.86 13.18 12.28
N LEU A 82 14.44 13.04 11.03
CA LEU A 82 13.56 11.99 10.53
C LEU A 82 14.36 11.08 9.62
N LYS A 83 14.14 9.77 9.76
CA LYS A 83 14.67 8.76 8.87
C LYS A 83 13.58 7.75 8.55
N GLY A 84 13.08 7.74 7.32
CA GLY A 84 12.14 6.76 6.78
C GLY A 84 12.76 5.94 5.65
N SER A 85 12.02 4.94 5.17
CA SER A 85 12.41 4.22 3.95
C SER A 85 12.07 5.08 2.73
N PRO A 86 12.97 5.25 1.75
CA PRO A 86 12.65 5.98 0.51
C PRO A 86 11.69 5.22 -0.42
N THR A 87 11.34 3.99 -0.06
CA THR A 87 10.43 3.14 -0.83
C THR A 87 9.46 2.40 0.09
N ILE A 88 8.28 2.10 -0.46
CA ILE A 88 7.25 1.28 0.17
C ILE A 88 6.73 0.25 -0.84
N ARG A 89 6.08 -0.80 -0.36
CA ARG A 89 5.39 -1.78 -1.22
C ARG A 89 3.99 -1.31 -1.60
N VAL A 90 3.52 -1.76 -2.77
CA VAL A 90 2.12 -1.59 -3.19
C VAL A 90 1.21 -2.44 -2.31
N ILE A 91 1.57 -3.72 -2.15
CA ILE A 91 0.89 -4.74 -1.32
C ILE A 91 1.89 -5.46 -0.41
N GLY A 92 1.41 -6.14 0.62
CA GLY A 92 2.19 -6.70 1.72
C GLY A 92 3.01 -7.95 1.41
N ASN A 93 3.50 -8.10 0.17
CA ASN A 93 4.37 -9.22 -0.21
C ASN A 93 5.71 -8.76 -0.83
N ASP A 94 6.57 -9.71 -1.17
CA ASP A 94 7.66 -9.60 -2.14
C ASP A 94 7.34 -10.52 -3.31
N PRO A 95 7.66 -10.16 -4.56
CA PRO A 95 7.50 -11.06 -5.71
C PRO A 95 8.17 -12.42 -5.47
N TYR A 96 7.42 -13.50 -5.69
CA TYR A 96 7.86 -14.86 -5.34
C TYR A 96 9.03 -15.32 -6.23
N GLN A 97 10.24 -15.39 -5.66
CA GLN A 97 11.46 -15.85 -6.35
C GLN A 97 11.72 -15.19 -7.72
N ALA A 98 11.29 -13.93 -7.87
CA ALA A 98 11.39 -13.19 -9.12
C ALA A 98 11.51 -11.68 -8.88
N ALA A 99 11.83 -10.92 -9.94
CA ALA A 99 11.92 -9.46 -9.87
C ALA A 99 10.56 -8.76 -9.99
N ASN A 100 9.55 -9.43 -10.55
CA ASN A 100 8.21 -8.92 -10.75
C ASN A 100 7.19 -10.03 -10.52
N GLU A 101 5.96 -9.62 -10.27
CA GLU A 101 4.77 -10.47 -10.17
C GLU A 101 3.66 -9.92 -11.05
N TRP A 102 2.63 -10.70 -11.32
CA TRP A 102 1.37 -10.24 -11.85
C TRP A 102 0.42 -10.02 -10.69
N TRP A 103 -0.13 -8.81 -10.56
CA TRP A 103 -1.07 -8.41 -9.54
C TRP A 103 -2.37 -7.93 -10.17
N SER A 104 -3.50 -8.39 -9.66
CA SER A 104 -4.84 -8.09 -10.16
C SER A 104 -5.23 -6.62 -10.09
N ASN A 105 -4.45 -5.79 -9.37
CA ASN A 105 -4.90 -4.50 -8.88
C ASN A 105 -5.94 -4.65 -7.75
N ARG A 106 -6.62 -3.57 -7.33
CA ARG A 106 -7.67 -3.61 -6.31
C ARG A 106 -8.57 -2.40 -6.43
N TYR A 107 -9.84 -2.62 -6.67
CA TYR A 107 -10.90 -1.61 -6.71
C TYR A 107 -12.22 -2.29 -6.37
N ASP A 108 -13.22 -1.51 -5.95
CA ASP A 108 -14.60 -1.98 -5.85
C ASP A 108 -15.19 -2.18 -7.25
N ASN A 109 -16.09 -3.13 -7.41
CA ASN A 109 -16.74 -3.48 -8.68
C ASN A 109 -15.74 -3.78 -9.81
N MET A 110 -14.67 -4.49 -9.50
CA MET A 110 -13.60 -4.82 -10.43
C MET A 110 -13.84 -6.20 -11.03
N ASP A 111 -13.53 -6.33 -12.33
CA ASP A 111 -13.34 -7.58 -13.04
C ASP A 111 -11.99 -7.49 -13.76
N SER A 112 -10.97 -8.08 -13.15
CA SER A 112 -9.58 -8.01 -13.60
C SER A 112 -9.14 -9.35 -14.12
N THR A 113 -8.59 -9.40 -15.35
CA THR A 113 -8.20 -10.65 -16.00
C THR A 113 -6.78 -10.65 -16.55
N LEU A 114 -6.14 -11.83 -16.53
CA LEU A 114 -4.85 -12.10 -17.14
C LEU A 114 -4.93 -13.42 -17.93
N THR A 115 -4.90 -13.36 -19.26
CA THR A 115 -5.19 -14.48 -20.14
C THR A 115 -4.00 -14.84 -21.02
N ARG A 116 -3.78 -16.16 -21.24
CA ARG A 116 -2.78 -16.69 -22.16
C ARG A 116 -3.24 -17.97 -22.84
N SER A 117 -2.89 -18.12 -24.13
CA SER A 117 -3.17 -19.32 -24.92
C SER A 117 -2.04 -20.36 -24.79
N PHE A 118 -2.42 -21.62 -24.75
CA PHE A 118 -1.51 -22.77 -24.74
C PHE A 118 -1.97 -23.84 -25.73
N ASP A 119 -1.01 -24.51 -26.36
CA ASP A 119 -1.27 -25.65 -27.26
C ASP A 119 -0.87 -26.94 -26.54
N LEU A 120 -1.88 -27.71 -26.07
CA LEU A 120 -1.69 -28.99 -25.40
C LEU A 120 -1.85 -30.16 -26.37
N THR A 121 -1.87 -29.94 -27.70
CA THR A 121 -2.11 -31.04 -28.69
C THR A 121 -1.06 -32.13 -28.61
N SER A 122 0.18 -31.80 -28.29
CA SER A 122 1.28 -32.78 -28.08
C SER A 122 1.10 -33.67 -26.84
N LEU A 123 0.21 -33.27 -25.91
CA LEU A 123 -0.04 -33.97 -24.65
C LEU A 123 -1.26 -34.89 -24.72
N LYS A 124 -1.82 -35.18 -25.92
CA LYS A 124 -2.97 -36.05 -26.06
C LYS A 124 -2.76 -37.40 -25.39
N GLY A 125 -3.67 -37.73 -24.44
CA GLY A 125 -3.60 -39.00 -23.69
C GLY A 125 -2.50 -39.01 -22.59
N ARG A 126 -1.93 -37.86 -22.27
CA ARG A 126 -0.92 -37.69 -21.21
C ARG A 126 -1.45 -36.75 -20.13
N GLN A 127 -0.81 -36.79 -18.97
CA GLN A 127 -1.05 -35.79 -17.91
C GLN A 127 -0.66 -34.39 -18.38
N ALA A 128 -1.39 -33.39 -17.92
CA ALA A 128 -1.05 -31.99 -18.06
C ALA A 128 -1.40 -31.26 -16.75
N THR A 129 -0.52 -30.40 -16.29
CA THR A 129 -0.62 -29.74 -14.99
C THR A 129 -0.31 -28.26 -15.12
N LEU A 130 -1.16 -27.37 -14.57
CA LEU A 130 -0.85 -25.98 -14.35
C LEU A 130 -0.31 -25.82 -12.92
N GLN A 131 0.87 -25.24 -12.78
CA GLN A 131 1.46 -24.88 -11.48
C GLN A 131 1.71 -23.38 -11.41
N PHE A 132 1.49 -22.78 -10.25
CA PHE A 132 1.78 -21.36 -10.01
C PHE A 132 1.90 -21.08 -8.52
N ALA A 133 2.61 -20.00 -8.17
CA ALA A 133 2.54 -19.40 -6.86
C ALA A 133 1.39 -18.40 -6.83
N ALA A 134 0.59 -18.43 -5.77
CA ALA A 134 -0.51 -17.50 -5.52
C ALA A 134 -0.33 -16.82 -4.16
N TRP A 135 -0.67 -15.55 -4.10
CA TRP A 135 -0.78 -14.76 -2.89
C TRP A 135 -2.06 -13.94 -2.98
N PHE A 136 -2.88 -13.93 -1.93
CA PHE A 136 -4.12 -13.16 -1.96
C PHE A 136 -4.56 -12.72 -0.58
N ASP A 137 -5.19 -11.54 -0.58
CA ASP A 137 -5.86 -10.92 0.54
C ASP A 137 -7.15 -10.32 -0.01
N LEU A 138 -8.24 -11.07 0.09
CA LEU A 138 -9.54 -10.82 -0.52
C LEU A 138 -10.62 -10.75 0.56
N GLU A 139 -11.65 -9.94 0.38
CA GLU A 139 -12.78 -9.96 1.30
C GLU A 139 -13.44 -11.35 1.27
N ARG A 140 -13.42 -12.00 2.43
CA ARG A 140 -13.89 -13.38 2.54
C ARG A 140 -15.37 -13.49 2.18
N ASP A 141 -15.66 -14.41 1.26
CA ASP A 141 -17.00 -14.75 0.78
C ASP A 141 -17.71 -13.67 -0.07
N TYR A 142 -17.06 -12.54 -0.35
CA TYR A 142 -17.55 -11.46 -1.21
C TYR A 142 -16.68 -11.30 -2.45
N ASP A 143 -15.36 -11.18 -2.29
CA ASP A 143 -14.40 -11.10 -3.37
C ASP A 143 -13.80 -12.47 -3.66
N TYR A 144 -13.66 -12.78 -4.95
CA TYR A 144 -13.10 -14.06 -5.39
C TYR A 144 -12.09 -13.88 -6.50
N ALA A 145 -11.03 -14.69 -6.44
CA ALA A 145 -10.13 -14.89 -7.57
C ALA A 145 -10.27 -16.32 -8.10
N PHE A 146 -9.98 -16.52 -9.39
CA PHE A 146 -10.13 -17.77 -10.09
C PHE A 146 -8.92 -18.08 -10.97
N ALA A 147 -8.60 -19.37 -11.10
CA ALA A 147 -7.85 -19.89 -12.24
C ALA A 147 -8.83 -20.62 -13.14
N GLU A 148 -8.85 -20.30 -14.42
CA GLU A 148 -9.87 -20.78 -15.34
C GLU A 148 -9.26 -21.28 -16.64
N VAL A 149 -10.03 -22.11 -17.33
CA VAL A 149 -9.67 -22.64 -18.64
C VAL A 149 -10.82 -22.51 -19.62
N SER A 150 -10.49 -22.20 -20.88
CA SER A 150 -11.43 -22.19 -22.00
C SER A 150 -10.81 -22.91 -23.22
N THR A 151 -11.66 -23.54 -24.04
CA THR A 151 -11.28 -24.12 -25.33
C THR A 151 -11.76 -23.29 -26.53
N ASP A 152 -12.62 -22.30 -26.30
CA ASP A 152 -13.24 -21.47 -27.34
C ASP A 152 -13.05 -19.96 -27.09
N GLY A 153 -12.50 -19.57 -25.93
CA GLY A 153 -12.29 -18.19 -25.53
C GLY A 153 -13.56 -17.45 -25.07
N ALA A 154 -14.68 -18.13 -24.99
CA ALA A 154 -15.97 -17.56 -24.62
C ALA A 154 -16.57 -18.23 -23.36
N ASN A 155 -16.47 -19.55 -23.28
CA ASN A 155 -16.96 -20.32 -22.15
C ASN A 155 -15.78 -20.71 -21.25
N TRP A 156 -15.85 -20.31 -19.98
CA TRP A 156 -14.79 -20.54 -18.99
C TRP A 156 -15.24 -21.54 -17.93
N THR A 157 -14.29 -22.34 -17.49
CA THR A 157 -14.47 -23.31 -16.41
C THR A 157 -13.44 -23.04 -15.34
N THR A 158 -13.89 -22.81 -14.12
CA THR A 158 -13.00 -22.64 -12.95
C THR A 158 -12.25 -23.92 -12.64
N LEU A 159 -10.98 -23.80 -12.29
CA LEU A 159 -10.08 -24.91 -12.03
C LEU A 159 -9.90 -25.10 -10.52
N LYS A 160 -9.97 -26.35 -10.06
CA LYS A 160 -9.84 -26.68 -8.64
C LYS A 160 -8.37 -26.70 -8.23
N GLY A 161 -7.99 -25.78 -7.36
CA GLY A 161 -6.71 -25.77 -6.65
C GLY A 161 -6.83 -26.29 -5.22
N SER A 162 -5.71 -26.36 -4.51
CA SER A 162 -5.66 -26.85 -3.12
C SER A 162 -6.27 -25.85 -2.12
N ALA A 163 -6.21 -24.54 -2.42
CA ALA A 163 -6.72 -23.47 -1.57
C ALA A 163 -8.06 -22.88 -2.06
N THR A 164 -8.67 -23.47 -3.11
CA THR A 164 -9.97 -23.04 -3.59
C THR A 164 -11.12 -23.55 -2.74
N THR A 165 -12.25 -22.85 -2.76
CA THR A 165 -13.51 -23.24 -2.11
C THR A 165 -14.67 -23.25 -3.11
N ASP A 166 -15.65 -24.12 -2.86
CA ASP A 166 -16.94 -24.13 -3.56
C ASP A 166 -18.04 -23.43 -2.72
N SER A 167 -17.69 -22.91 -1.53
CA SER A 167 -18.62 -22.15 -0.68
C SER A 167 -19.04 -20.88 -1.40
N ASN A 168 -20.35 -20.62 -1.41
CA ASN A 168 -20.96 -19.49 -2.11
C ASN A 168 -22.08 -18.87 -1.30
N PRO A 169 -21.81 -18.32 -0.09
CA PRO A 169 -22.84 -17.84 0.79
C PRO A 169 -23.57 -16.59 0.25
N ASN A 170 -22.89 -15.76 -0.54
CA ASN A 170 -23.40 -14.51 -1.07
C ASN A 170 -23.67 -14.52 -2.59
N GLY A 171 -23.47 -15.65 -3.26
CA GLY A 171 -23.73 -15.79 -4.71
C GLY A 171 -22.61 -15.31 -5.62
N ALA A 172 -21.46 -14.87 -5.07
CA ALA A 172 -20.34 -14.31 -5.83
C ALA A 172 -19.32 -15.36 -6.34
N ASN A 173 -19.32 -16.59 -5.79
CA ASN A 173 -18.42 -17.64 -6.22
C ASN A 173 -18.97 -18.41 -7.43
N TRP A 174 -18.26 -18.41 -8.55
CA TRP A 174 -18.66 -19.09 -9.78
C TRP A 174 -18.23 -20.55 -9.86
N GLY A 175 -17.51 -21.03 -8.82
CA GLY A 175 -17.00 -22.40 -8.75
C GLY A 175 -15.81 -22.49 -7.79
N HIS A 176 -14.70 -23.05 -8.22
CA HIS A 176 -13.50 -23.21 -7.41
C HIS A 176 -12.77 -21.86 -7.20
N GLY A 177 -13.27 -20.99 -6.31
CA GLY A 177 -12.74 -19.66 -6.06
C GLY A 177 -11.74 -19.59 -4.91
N TYR A 178 -10.77 -18.69 -5.01
CA TYR A 178 -9.91 -18.23 -3.91
C TYR A 178 -10.61 -17.07 -3.22
N THR A 179 -10.66 -17.03 -1.89
CA THR A 179 -11.23 -15.94 -1.10
C THR A 179 -10.56 -15.88 0.28
N GLY A 180 -10.63 -14.76 0.97
CA GLY A 180 -9.99 -14.54 2.27
C GLY A 180 -8.48 -14.39 2.14
N THR A 181 -7.71 -14.99 3.05
CA THR A 181 -6.27 -14.79 3.20
C THR A 181 -5.50 -16.04 2.82
N SER A 182 -4.56 -15.94 1.88
CA SER A 182 -3.72 -17.06 1.46
C SER A 182 -2.83 -17.59 2.58
N GLY A 183 -2.63 -18.90 2.65
CA GLY A 183 -1.85 -19.58 3.70
C GLY A 183 -2.63 -19.84 5.00
N GLY A 184 -3.91 -19.45 5.08
CA GLY A 184 -4.82 -19.81 6.18
C GLY A 184 -4.61 -19.07 7.49
N GLY A 185 -3.73 -18.05 7.53
CA GLY A 185 -3.49 -17.19 8.69
C GLY A 185 -4.17 -15.83 8.59
N ASN A 186 -3.80 -14.89 9.48
CA ASN A 186 -4.27 -13.50 9.41
C ASN A 186 -3.39 -12.62 8.50
N THR A 187 -2.23 -13.10 8.11
CA THR A 187 -1.32 -12.43 7.19
C THR A 187 -1.15 -13.29 5.96
N PRO A 188 -1.38 -12.74 4.76
CA PRO A 188 -1.27 -13.50 3.52
C PRO A 188 0.15 -14.04 3.31
N GLN A 189 0.25 -15.25 2.81
CA GLN A 189 1.50 -15.93 2.48
C GLN A 189 1.44 -16.48 1.06
N TRP A 190 2.58 -16.51 0.36
CA TRP A 190 2.68 -17.23 -0.89
C TRP A 190 2.40 -18.72 -0.70
N ILE A 191 1.51 -19.27 -1.51
CA ILE A 191 1.19 -20.69 -1.57
C ILE A 191 1.51 -21.23 -2.96
N GLN A 192 1.73 -22.54 -3.04
CA GLN A 192 1.94 -23.23 -4.31
C GLN A 192 0.64 -23.96 -4.70
N GLU A 193 0.18 -23.68 -5.92
CA GLU A 193 -0.98 -24.35 -6.51
C GLU A 193 -0.56 -25.31 -7.61
N SER A 194 -1.28 -26.42 -7.69
CA SER A 194 -1.12 -27.43 -8.73
C SER A 194 -2.50 -27.90 -9.18
N VAL A 195 -2.84 -27.61 -10.42
CA VAL A 195 -4.18 -27.75 -10.99
C VAL A 195 -4.16 -28.71 -12.17
N ASP A 196 -5.11 -29.63 -12.23
CA ASP A 196 -5.21 -30.66 -13.27
C ASP A 196 -5.74 -30.08 -14.59
N LEU A 197 -4.92 -30.13 -15.64
CA LEU A 197 -5.28 -29.79 -17.01
C LEU A 197 -5.45 -31.06 -17.90
N THR A 198 -5.35 -32.25 -17.33
CA THR A 198 -5.45 -33.52 -18.09
C THR A 198 -6.73 -33.64 -18.92
N PRO A 199 -7.92 -33.17 -18.48
CA PRO A 199 -9.14 -33.17 -19.30
C PRO A 199 -9.05 -32.35 -20.60
N TYR A 200 -8.06 -31.48 -20.67
CA TYR A 200 -7.82 -30.59 -21.82
C TYR A 200 -6.61 -31.02 -22.66
N ALA A 201 -5.92 -32.10 -22.28
CA ALA A 201 -4.80 -32.66 -23.02
C ALA A 201 -5.22 -33.04 -24.46
N GLY A 202 -4.44 -32.62 -25.44
CA GLY A 202 -4.77 -32.79 -26.86
C GLY A 202 -5.57 -31.64 -27.48
N LYS A 203 -5.83 -30.54 -26.73
CA LYS A 203 -6.57 -29.38 -27.22
C LYS A 203 -5.69 -28.11 -27.21
N LYS A 204 -6.13 -27.10 -27.93
CA LYS A 204 -5.68 -25.71 -27.68
C LYS A 204 -6.61 -25.10 -26.65
N ILE A 205 -6.02 -24.40 -25.68
CA ILE A 205 -6.74 -23.81 -24.56
C ILE A 205 -6.29 -22.38 -24.30
N GLN A 206 -7.11 -21.67 -23.57
CA GLN A 206 -6.71 -20.44 -22.89
C GLN A 206 -6.79 -20.68 -21.36
N ILE A 207 -5.80 -20.19 -20.64
CA ILE A 207 -5.81 -20.07 -19.18
C ILE A 207 -6.05 -18.62 -18.84
N ARG A 208 -6.93 -18.36 -17.89
CA ARG A 208 -7.21 -17.03 -17.34
C ARG A 208 -7.05 -17.09 -15.83
N PHE A 209 -6.39 -16.07 -15.26
CA PHE A 209 -6.51 -15.69 -13.88
C PHE A 209 -7.44 -14.49 -13.84
N GLU A 210 -8.38 -14.48 -12.91
CA GLU A 210 -9.42 -13.47 -12.82
C GLU A 210 -9.65 -13.12 -11.35
N GLU A 211 -9.87 -11.85 -11.05
CA GLU A 211 -10.37 -11.40 -9.76
C GLU A 211 -11.62 -10.55 -9.97
N VAL A 212 -12.66 -10.88 -9.22
CA VAL A 212 -13.93 -10.14 -9.20
C VAL A 212 -14.21 -9.68 -7.79
N THR A 213 -14.47 -8.38 -7.64
CA THR A 213 -14.80 -7.75 -6.37
C THR A 213 -16.23 -7.20 -6.38
N ASP A 214 -16.84 -7.12 -5.20
CA ASP A 214 -18.13 -6.46 -5.03
C ASP A 214 -18.00 -4.92 -4.87
N ASP A 215 -18.97 -4.26 -4.27
CA ASP A 215 -19.09 -2.79 -4.23
C ASP A 215 -18.39 -2.15 -3.02
N ALA A 216 -17.69 -2.92 -2.17
CA ALA A 216 -17.03 -2.40 -0.98
C ALA A 216 -15.90 -3.30 -0.44
N VAL A 217 -15.06 -2.73 0.44
CA VAL A 217 -14.04 -3.46 1.22
C VAL A 217 -12.98 -4.18 0.37
N ASN A 218 -12.52 -3.56 -0.71
CA ASN A 218 -11.39 -4.13 -1.44
C ASN A 218 -10.14 -4.21 -0.53
N LEU A 219 -9.54 -5.40 -0.44
CA LEU A 219 -8.30 -5.64 0.29
C LEU A 219 -7.08 -5.52 -0.63
N GLN A 220 -6.05 -6.34 -0.47
CA GLN A 220 -4.81 -6.16 -1.23
C GLN A 220 -4.82 -6.87 -2.59
N GLY A 221 -5.86 -7.66 -2.88
CA GLY A 221 -6.07 -8.33 -4.17
C GLY A 221 -5.35 -9.66 -4.31
N PHE A 222 -5.12 -10.07 -5.56
CA PHE A 222 -4.59 -11.36 -5.95
C PHE A 222 -3.31 -11.22 -6.77
N ALA A 223 -2.22 -11.86 -6.33
CA ALA A 223 -0.96 -11.87 -7.04
C ALA A 223 -0.55 -13.29 -7.43
N ILE A 224 0.02 -13.44 -8.62
CA ILE A 224 0.53 -14.71 -9.13
C ILE A 224 1.97 -14.60 -9.62
N ASN A 225 2.69 -15.71 -9.52
CA ASN A 225 4.05 -15.83 -10.01
C ASN A 225 4.38 -17.30 -10.38
N GLN A 226 5.54 -17.55 -11.00
CA GLN A 226 6.04 -18.89 -11.31
C GLN A 226 5.02 -19.78 -12.02
N VAL A 227 4.31 -19.22 -13.02
CA VAL A 227 3.31 -19.98 -13.79
C VAL A 227 4.02 -20.99 -14.70
N GLN A 228 3.67 -22.27 -14.56
CA GLN A 228 4.33 -23.36 -15.26
C GLN A 228 3.33 -24.37 -15.83
N ILE A 229 3.69 -24.97 -16.96
CA ILE A 229 3.12 -26.21 -17.47
C ILE A 229 4.32 -27.14 -17.77
N PRO A 230 4.75 -27.95 -16.78
CA PRO A 230 6.00 -28.69 -16.88
C PRO A 230 6.07 -29.61 -18.11
N GLU A 231 4.95 -30.21 -18.48
CA GLU A 231 4.85 -31.13 -19.63
C GLU A 231 5.06 -30.41 -20.98
N LEU A 232 4.93 -29.08 -21.02
CA LEU A 232 5.27 -28.23 -22.17
C LEU A 232 6.64 -27.58 -22.05
N HIS A 233 7.39 -27.83 -20.97
CA HIS A 233 8.60 -27.07 -20.62
C HIS A 233 8.36 -25.56 -20.58
N PHE A 234 7.13 -25.14 -20.21
CA PHE A 234 6.76 -23.75 -20.07
C PHE A 234 6.96 -23.30 -18.63
N GLN A 235 7.60 -22.15 -18.48
CA GLN A 235 7.73 -21.44 -17.21
C GLN A 235 7.71 -19.92 -17.46
N ASP A 236 6.94 -19.20 -16.66
CA ASP A 236 6.97 -17.74 -16.56
C ASP A 236 7.14 -17.33 -15.09
N ALA A 237 8.28 -16.74 -14.80
CA ALA A 237 8.64 -16.24 -13.47
C ALA A 237 8.43 -14.73 -13.33
N GLY A 238 7.33 -14.18 -13.88
CA GLY A 238 7.11 -12.75 -13.95
C GLY A 238 8.04 -12.06 -14.96
N SER A 239 8.49 -12.80 -15.99
CA SER A 239 9.41 -12.34 -17.03
C SER A 239 8.77 -11.30 -17.96
N SER A 240 9.56 -10.77 -18.89
CA SER A 240 9.08 -9.84 -19.93
C SER A 240 8.28 -10.51 -21.06
N ASP A 241 7.83 -11.76 -20.89
CA ASP A 241 7.01 -12.44 -21.90
C ASP A 241 5.68 -11.72 -22.08
N ASN A 242 5.54 -11.04 -23.22
CA ASN A 242 4.39 -10.23 -23.58
C ASN A 242 3.20 -11.00 -24.19
N ARG A 243 3.18 -12.33 -24.09
CA ARG A 243 2.07 -13.18 -24.57
C ARG A 243 0.89 -13.27 -23.60
N TRP A 244 1.02 -12.75 -22.39
CA TRP A 244 -0.11 -12.53 -21.51
C TRP A 244 -0.91 -11.32 -21.99
N VAL A 245 -2.21 -11.46 -22.07
CA VAL A 245 -3.16 -10.37 -22.32
C VAL A 245 -3.77 -9.99 -20.99
N SER A 246 -3.46 -8.79 -20.55
CA SER A 246 -3.96 -8.23 -19.29
C SER A 246 -5.11 -7.27 -19.55
N ASN A 247 -6.15 -7.39 -18.73
CA ASN A 247 -7.20 -6.42 -18.58
C ASN A 247 -7.42 -6.21 -17.07
N GLY A 248 -6.74 -5.20 -16.49
CA GLY A 248 -6.76 -4.93 -15.06
C GLY A 248 -5.50 -5.40 -14.32
N PHE A 249 -5.00 -6.62 -14.55
CA PHE A 249 -3.73 -7.06 -13.97
C PHE A 249 -2.58 -6.17 -14.40
N ILE A 250 -1.69 -5.87 -13.48
CA ILE A 250 -0.44 -5.15 -13.75
C ILE A 250 0.76 -6.02 -13.38
N ARG A 251 1.81 -5.89 -14.19
CA ARG A 251 3.09 -6.50 -13.86
C ARG A 251 3.91 -5.51 -13.03
N SER A 252 4.21 -5.86 -11.79
CA SER A 252 4.82 -4.97 -10.81
C SER A 252 6.05 -5.62 -10.14
N ASN A 253 7.03 -4.80 -9.80
CA ASN A 253 8.08 -5.16 -8.86
C ASN A 253 7.67 -4.90 -7.40
N ASN A 254 6.41 -4.50 -7.19
CA ASN A 254 5.82 -4.19 -5.89
C ASN A 254 6.52 -3.09 -5.09
N ILE A 255 7.19 -2.14 -5.76
CA ILE A 255 7.93 -1.05 -5.11
C ILE A 255 7.41 0.30 -5.61
N LEU A 256 7.06 1.18 -4.67
CA LEU A 256 6.71 2.58 -4.91
C LEU A 256 7.72 3.51 -4.23
N PRO A 257 7.93 4.73 -4.73
CA PRO A 257 8.58 5.79 -3.98
C PRO A 257 7.75 6.14 -2.74
N GLU A 258 8.42 6.30 -1.58
CA GLU A 258 7.79 6.84 -0.37
C GLU A 258 8.25 8.27 -0.14
N HIS A 259 7.30 9.15 0.13
CA HIS A 259 7.56 10.57 0.35
C HIS A 259 7.12 10.96 1.76
N TYR A 260 8.08 11.36 2.60
CA TYR A 260 7.76 11.91 3.91
C TYR A 260 7.76 13.44 3.86
N GLU A 261 6.86 14.02 4.63
CA GLU A 261 6.84 15.44 4.95
C GLU A 261 7.01 15.62 6.46
N MET A 262 7.82 16.60 6.83
CA MET A 262 8.04 16.98 8.23
C MET A 262 7.81 18.48 8.40
N GLN A 263 6.86 18.84 9.24
CA GLN A 263 6.53 20.21 9.57
C GLN A 263 6.71 20.44 11.07
N ALA A 264 7.03 21.67 11.47
CA ALA A 264 7.14 22.03 12.85
C ALA A 264 6.44 23.37 13.15
N LEU A 265 5.62 23.38 14.21
CA LEU A 265 5.13 24.59 14.84
C LEU A 265 6.07 24.94 15.99
N ILE A 266 6.83 26.02 15.83
CA ILE A 266 7.88 26.46 16.76
C ILE A 266 7.31 27.57 17.63
N TYR A 267 7.01 27.25 18.89
CA TYR A 267 6.31 28.15 19.83
C TYR A 267 7.28 29.06 20.60
N GLN A 268 6.98 30.38 20.54
CA GLN A 268 7.57 31.42 21.39
C GLN A 268 6.44 32.05 22.20
N GLY A 269 6.24 31.62 23.43
CA GLY A 269 5.06 31.96 24.23
C GLY A 269 3.78 31.41 23.60
N GLN A 270 2.82 32.29 23.30
CA GLN A 270 1.55 31.91 22.64
C GLN A 270 1.63 31.96 21.11
N ASN A 271 2.66 32.56 20.55
CA ASN A 271 2.83 32.65 19.10
C ASN A 271 3.65 31.46 18.59
N PHE A 272 3.42 31.07 17.36
CA PHE A 272 4.26 30.07 16.69
C PHE A 272 4.61 30.51 15.25
N SER A 273 5.69 29.95 14.75
CA SER A 273 6.05 29.97 13.35
C SER A 273 6.01 28.54 12.78
N VAL A 274 5.67 28.43 11.49
CA VAL A 274 5.68 27.16 10.78
C VAL A 274 7.01 27.00 10.07
N SER A 275 7.67 25.85 10.26
CA SER A 275 8.85 25.45 9.50
C SER A 275 8.52 24.16 8.75
N ARG A 276 8.74 24.16 7.44
CA ARG A 276 8.70 22.95 6.61
C ARG A 276 10.11 22.45 6.41
N VAL A 277 10.29 21.15 6.54
CA VAL A 277 11.59 20.51 6.43
C VAL A 277 11.63 19.68 5.17
N SER A 278 12.59 19.97 4.32
CA SER A 278 12.82 19.13 3.14
C SER A 278 13.33 17.77 3.58
N VAL A 279 12.59 16.72 3.21
CA VAL A 279 13.01 15.33 3.33
C VAL A 279 13.57 14.89 1.97
N ASP A 280 14.78 14.37 1.97
CA ASP A 280 15.43 13.91 0.75
C ASP A 280 14.75 12.62 0.26
N LEU A 281 14.25 12.64 -0.97
CA LEU A 281 13.46 11.56 -1.56
C LEU A 281 14.27 10.27 -1.80
N ALA A 282 15.59 10.40 -1.97
CA ALA A 282 16.45 9.23 -2.24
C ALA A 282 16.85 8.50 -0.96
N THR A 283 16.87 9.21 0.18
CA THR A 283 17.34 8.66 1.45
C THR A 283 16.25 8.56 2.52
N GLY A 284 15.11 9.24 2.33
CA GLY A 284 14.04 9.34 3.33
C GLY A 284 14.46 10.12 4.57
N GLN A 285 15.45 11.02 4.46
CA GLN A 285 16.02 11.73 5.61
C GLN A 285 15.73 13.23 5.57
N GLY A 286 15.39 13.78 6.73
CA GLY A 286 15.21 15.21 6.94
C GLY A 286 15.77 15.64 8.30
N THR A 287 16.23 16.89 8.40
CA THR A 287 16.74 17.45 9.67
C THR A 287 16.26 18.87 9.88
N LEU A 288 15.80 19.16 11.08
CA LEU A 288 15.42 20.48 11.55
C LEU A 288 16.31 20.90 12.73
N ILE A 289 16.84 22.10 12.67
CA ILE A 289 17.54 22.72 13.81
C ILE A 289 16.68 23.88 14.34
N VAL A 290 16.26 23.78 15.58
CA VAL A 290 15.50 24.83 16.28
C VAL A 290 16.44 25.55 17.27
N PRO A 291 16.85 26.79 16.97
CA PRO A 291 17.70 27.53 17.87
C PRO A 291 16.92 28.01 19.11
N GLU A 292 17.63 28.39 20.16
CA GLU A 292 17.08 29.02 21.38
C GLU A 292 15.99 28.15 22.07
N PHE A 293 16.02 26.83 21.87
CA PHE A 293 15.13 25.91 22.56
C PHE A 293 15.46 25.89 24.07
N GLY A 294 14.44 26.03 24.89
CA GLY A 294 14.57 26.15 26.34
C GLY A 294 14.80 27.60 26.82
N THR A 295 14.95 28.55 25.90
CA THR A 295 15.04 29.99 26.24
C THR A 295 13.89 30.78 25.61
N LYS A 296 13.94 31.08 24.31
CA LYS A 296 12.83 31.73 23.60
C LYS A 296 11.80 30.73 23.08
N VAL A 297 12.26 29.60 22.57
CA VAL A 297 11.39 28.49 22.11
C VAL A 297 11.12 27.53 23.27
N THR A 298 9.86 27.43 23.66
CA THR A 298 9.44 26.62 24.82
C THR A 298 8.83 25.28 24.41
N ARG A 299 8.38 25.17 23.15
CA ARG A 299 7.65 24.00 22.63
C ARG A 299 7.82 23.91 21.13
N VAL A 300 7.90 22.69 20.62
CA VAL A 300 7.80 22.37 19.18
C VAL A 300 6.75 21.30 18.99
N ILE A 301 5.75 21.56 18.14
CA ILE A 301 4.87 20.51 17.65
C ILE A 301 5.43 20.06 16.32
N LEU A 302 5.95 18.85 16.29
CA LEU A 302 6.40 18.21 15.05
C LEU A 302 5.23 17.43 14.45
N ILE A 303 5.05 17.55 13.14
CA ILE A 303 4.02 16.85 12.35
C ILE A 303 4.76 16.03 11.30
N VAL A 304 4.55 14.73 11.30
CA VAL A 304 5.12 13.80 10.31
C VAL A 304 3.99 13.18 9.51
N SER A 305 4.13 13.17 8.20
CA SER A 305 3.16 12.57 7.28
C SER A 305 3.88 11.83 6.16
N ALA A 306 3.15 10.95 5.46
CA ALA A 306 3.65 10.15 4.36
C ALA A 306 2.68 10.14 3.18
N TYR A 307 3.20 10.10 1.96
CA TYR A 307 2.42 10.21 0.72
C TYR A 307 2.92 9.23 -0.34
N ALA A 308 2.46 8.00 -0.30
CA ALA A 308 2.55 7.08 -1.40
C ALA A 308 1.14 6.77 -1.90
N ALA A 309 0.81 7.17 -3.13
CA ALA A 309 -0.41 6.72 -3.78
C ALA A 309 -0.34 5.22 -4.06
N GLU A 310 -1.47 4.57 -4.28
CA GLU A 310 -1.57 3.17 -4.67
C GLU A 310 -1.22 2.13 -3.60
N THR A 311 -0.95 2.55 -2.34
CA THR A 311 -0.75 1.63 -1.22
C THR A 311 -1.52 2.06 0.03
N THR A 312 -1.93 1.08 0.85
CA THR A 312 -2.48 1.30 2.20
C THR A 312 -1.52 0.88 3.30
N LEU A 313 -0.32 0.46 2.94
CA LEU A 313 0.68 0.04 3.91
C LEU A 313 1.17 1.25 4.72
N LEU A 314 1.50 0.99 5.98
CA LEU A 314 2.04 1.99 6.88
C LEU A 314 3.46 2.40 6.46
N ALA A 315 3.71 3.71 6.45
CA ALA A 315 5.03 4.26 6.28
C ALA A 315 5.76 4.26 7.63
N HIS A 316 6.84 3.49 7.74
CA HIS A 316 7.64 3.38 8.96
C HIS A 316 8.80 4.36 8.96
N TYR A 317 9.02 5.02 10.09
CA TYR A 317 10.10 6.00 10.25
C TYR A 317 10.64 6.02 11.68
N GLN A 318 11.76 6.71 11.85
CA GLN A 318 12.41 7.00 13.11
C GLN A 318 12.48 8.51 13.29
N ILE A 319 12.14 9.00 14.48
CA ILE A 319 12.39 10.38 14.92
C ILE A 319 13.43 10.35 16.02
N ASP A 320 14.49 11.13 15.85
CA ASP A 320 15.47 11.40 16.89
C ASP A 320 15.51 12.91 17.18
N ALA A 321 15.58 13.28 18.47
CA ALA A 321 15.71 14.67 18.88
C ALA A 321 16.74 14.80 20.02
N HIS A 322 17.66 15.75 19.92
CA HIS A 322 18.64 16.02 20.95
C HIS A 322 18.95 17.52 21.06
N ILE A 323 19.42 17.94 22.23
CA ILE A 323 19.86 19.32 22.49
C ILE A 323 21.38 19.36 22.38
N ALA A 324 21.87 20.21 21.44
CA ALA A 324 23.28 20.47 21.18
C ALA A 324 23.71 21.82 21.75
#